data_9683503ee15efcd1d1931e1b0128e22a
#
_entry.id   9683503ee15efcd1d1931e1b0128e22a
#
_cell.length_a   1.000
_cell.length_b   1.000
_cell.length_c   1.000
_cell.angle_alpha   90.00
_cell.angle_beta   90.00
_cell.angle_gamma   90.00
#
_symmetry.space_group_name_H-M   'P 1'
#
loop_
_entity.id
_entity.type
_entity.pdbx_description
1 polymer ?
#
loop_
_entity_poly.entity_id
_entity_poly.type
_entity_poly.pdbx_seq_one_letter_code
_entity_poly.pdbx_strand_id
1 'polypeptide(L)'
;MPTFRLFVAASALTLSALAFAHDSTKPDEAIEYRQGLMSVIGWNFGPLGAMVKGKHPFDAAEFAKHAGRVANLSDQILEGFPKGSDKGKTDAKAEIWANWDDFQSKAKDLDTQAKLLADVVKANDEAKDKEQFKKVAAACKACHEKYKKD
;
A
#
# COMPACT_ATOMS: atom_id res chain seq x y z
N MET A 1 57.25 -21.08 46.49
CA MET A 1 56.64 -21.26 45.16
C MET A 1 55.52 -20.22 45.04
N PRO A 2 55.64 -19.17 44.21
CA PRO A 2 54.58 -18.16 44.08
C PRO A 2 53.60 -18.60 42.97
N THR A 3 52.33 -18.64 43.32
CA THR A 3 51.20 -18.96 42.42
C THR A 3 50.85 -17.74 41.59
N PHE A 4 51.08 -17.84 40.26
CA PHE A 4 50.76 -16.80 39.28
C PHE A 4 49.26 -16.86 38.95
N ARG A 5 48.49 -15.85 39.38
CA ARG A 5 47.05 -15.74 39.06
C ARG A 5 46.91 -14.97 37.72
N LEU A 6 46.53 -15.70 36.67
CA LEU A 6 46.12 -15.08 35.40
C LEU A 6 44.78 -14.38 35.56
N PHE A 7 44.75 -13.06 35.37
CA PHE A 7 43.53 -12.29 35.17
C PHE A 7 43.17 -12.30 33.69
N VAL A 8 42.11 -13.03 33.33
CA VAL A 8 41.52 -12.96 31.99
C VAL A 8 40.56 -11.77 31.98
N ALA A 9 40.97 -10.70 31.33
CA ALA A 9 40.08 -9.55 31.07
C ALA A 9 39.14 -9.90 29.90
N ALA A 10 37.90 -10.15 30.20
CA ALA A 10 36.84 -10.32 29.20
C ALA A 10 36.41 -8.94 28.68
N SER A 11 36.92 -8.55 27.50
CA SER A 11 36.48 -7.35 26.80
C SER A 11 35.12 -7.65 26.16
N ALA A 12 34.03 -7.14 26.76
CA ALA A 12 32.72 -7.14 26.16
C ALA A 12 32.67 -6.12 25.02
N LEU A 13 32.72 -6.58 23.78
CA LEU A 13 32.36 -5.75 22.62
C LEU A 13 30.84 -5.50 22.65
N THR A 14 30.45 -4.30 23.08
CA THR A 14 29.07 -3.82 22.90
C THR A 14 28.90 -3.46 21.42
N LEU A 15 28.25 -4.33 20.66
CA LEU A 15 27.77 -4.06 19.33
C LEU A 15 26.63 -3.04 19.45
N SER A 16 26.93 -1.76 19.30
CA SER A 16 25.89 -0.72 19.13
C SER A 16 25.19 -0.97 17.81
N ALA A 17 24.01 -1.59 17.86
CA ALA A 17 23.10 -1.62 16.73
C ALA A 17 22.72 -0.15 16.42
N LEU A 18 23.34 0.42 15.38
CA LEU A 18 22.84 1.63 14.73
C LEU A 18 21.48 1.26 14.14
N ALA A 19 20.41 1.48 14.92
CA ALA A 19 19.07 1.59 14.38
C ALA A 19 19.14 2.76 13.38
N PHE A 20 19.20 2.45 12.09
CA PHE A 20 18.86 3.42 11.05
C PHE A 20 17.39 3.77 11.30
N ALA A 21 17.14 4.78 12.13
CA ALA A 21 15.90 5.50 12.09
C ALA A 21 15.79 5.97 10.64
N HIS A 22 14.88 5.41 9.89
CA HIS A 22 14.48 5.94 8.60
C HIS A 22 13.87 7.29 8.92
N ASP A 23 14.74 8.31 8.87
CA ASP A 23 14.39 9.67 9.26
C ASP A 23 13.32 10.15 8.29
N SER A 24 12.29 10.71 8.88
CA SER A 24 11.09 11.25 8.27
C SER A 24 11.31 11.65 6.80
N THR A 25 10.74 10.88 5.88
CA THR A 25 10.53 11.29 4.50
C THR A 25 10.06 12.74 4.50
N LYS A 26 10.76 13.62 3.77
CA LYS A 26 10.32 15.01 3.68
C LYS A 26 8.87 15.03 3.20
N PRO A 27 8.04 15.95 3.70
CA PRO A 27 6.63 15.99 3.33
C PRO A 27 6.37 15.94 1.82
N ASP A 28 7.21 16.63 1.03
CA ASP A 28 7.09 16.65 -0.43
C ASP A 28 7.43 15.28 -1.06
N GLU A 29 8.42 14.57 -0.55
CA GLU A 29 8.78 13.22 -1.01
C GLU A 29 7.64 12.23 -0.72
N ALA A 30 6.99 12.34 0.41
CA ALA A 30 5.81 11.52 0.74
C ALA A 30 4.61 11.83 -0.18
N ILE A 31 4.43 13.11 -0.56
CA ILE A 31 3.40 13.52 -1.52
C ILE A 31 3.70 12.92 -2.90
N GLU A 32 4.93 13.02 -3.38
CA GLU A 32 5.35 12.43 -4.66
C GLU A 32 5.18 10.90 -4.65
N TYR A 33 5.62 10.24 -3.58
CA TYR A 33 5.47 8.80 -3.42
C TYR A 33 4.01 8.35 -3.54
N ARG A 34 3.10 8.93 -2.75
CA ARG A 34 1.67 8.51 -2.80
C ARG A 34 1.00 8.84 -4.12
N GLN A 35 1.36 9.95 -4.76
CA GLN A 35 0.84 10.31 -6.09
C GLN A 35 1.33 9.32 -7.15
N GLY A 36 2.61 8.96 -7.11
CA GLY A 36 3.19 7.94 -7.98
C GLY A 36 2.54 6.58 -7.78
N LEU A 37 2.41 6.15 -6.53
CA LEU A 37 1.76 4.88 -6.17
C LEU A 37 0.30 4.81 -6.68
N MET A 38 -0.49 5.86 -6.44
CA MET A 38 -1.87 5.95 -6.93
C MET A 38 -1.96 5.96 -8.45
N SER A 39 -1.00 6.59 -9.13
CA SER A 39 -0.92 6.57 -10.60
C SER A 39 -0.65 5.17 -11.12
N VAL A 40 0.26 4.42 -10.51
CA VAL A 40 0.57 3.02 -10.91
C VAL A 40 -0.60 2.09 -10.58
N ILE A 41 -1.26 2.26 -9.43
CA ILE A 41 -2.49 1.51 -9.10
C ILE A 41 -3.57 1.80 -10.16
N GLY A 42 -3.82 3.08 -10.48
CA GLY A 42 -4.80 3.49 -11.47
C GLY A 42 -4.51 2.95 -12.87
N TRP A 43 -3.23 2.94 -13.28
CA TRP A 43 -2.77 2.36 -14.54
C TRP A 43 -3.11 0.85 -14.65
N ASN A 44 -2.99 0.11 -13.56
CA ASN A 44 -3.34 -1.31 -13.54
C ASN A 44 -4.84 -1.55 -13.34
N PHE A 45 -5.54 -0.68 -12.62
CA PHE A 45 -6.97 -0.82 -12.36
C PHE A 45 -7.84 -0.45 -13.57
N GLY A 46 -7.37 0.48 -14.43
CA GLY A 46 -8.07 0.93 -15.61
C GLY A 46 -8.44 -0.20 -16.59
N PRO A 47 -7.49 -1.05 -17.03
CA PRO A 47 -7.77 -2.20 -17.88
C PRO A 47 -8.79 -3.18 -17.30
N LEU A 48 -8.73 -3.46 -15.99
CA LEU A 48 -9.73 -4.29 -15.31
C LEU A 48 -11.13 -3.70 -15.46
N GLY A 49 -11.24 -2.40 -15.21
CA GLY A 49 -12.51 -1.68 -15.35
C GLY A 49 -13.03 -1.65 -16.80
N ALA A 50 -12.15 -1.58 -17.78
CA ALA A 50 -12.51 -1.61 -19.19
C ALA A 50 -13.09 -2.98 -19.59
N MET A 51 -12.48 -4.08 -19.14
CA MET A 51 -12.95 -5.43 -19.37
C MET A 51 -14.29 -5.70 -18.64
N VAL A 52 -14.41 -5.28 -17.39
CA VAL A 52 -15.66 -5.46 -16.62
C VAL A 52 -16.84 -4.70 -17.23
N LYS A 53 -16.59 -3.54 -17.82
CA LYS A 53 -17.60 -2.69 -18.49
C LYS A 53 -17.85 -3.09 -19.94
N GLY A 54 -17.18 -4.12 -20.46
CA GLY A 54 -17.32 -4.57 -21.85
C GLY A 54 -16.74 -3.59 -22.90
N LYS A 55 -15.88 -2.64 -22.47
CA LYS A 55 -15.19 -1.74 -23.40
C LYS A 55 -14.05 -2.41 -24.14
N HIS A 56 -13.51 -3.48 -23.58
CA HIS A 56 -12.55 -4.41 -24.17
C HIS A 56 -13.01 -5.84 -23.94
N PRO A 57 -12.65 -6.79 -24.80
CA PRO A 57 -12.86 -8.21 -24.58
C PRO A 57 -12.26 -8.62 -23.21
N PHE A 58 -12.92 -9.54 -22.53
CA PHE A 58 -12.38 -10.09 -21.29
C PHE A 58 -11.25 -11.08 -21.61
N ASP A 59 -10.06 -10.80 -21.12
CA ASP A 59 -8.89 -11.66 -21.19
C ASP A 59 -8.47 -12.04 -19.77
N ALA A 60 -8.66 -13.31 -19.41
CA ALA A 60 -8.41 -13.79 -18.04
C ALA A 60 -6.94 -13.65 -17.62
N ALA A 61 -5.99 -13.82 -18.54
CA ALA A 61 -4.56 -13.71 -18.21
C ALA A 61 -4.16 -12.24 -17.95
N GLU A 62 -4.62 -11.32 -18.80
CA GLU A 62 -4.39 -9.89 -18.59
C GLU A 62 -5.12 -9.39 -17.34
N PHE A 63 -6.34 -9.87 -17.11
CA PHE A 63 -7.10 -9.53 -15.90
C PHE A 63 -6.36 -9.99 -14.64
N ALA A 64 -5.91 -11.24 -14.59
CA ALA A 64 -5.14 -11.78 -13.45
C ALA A 64 -3.81 -11.03 -13.24
N LYS A 65 -3.09 -10.69 -14.31
CA LYS A 65 -1.86 -9.92 -14.24
C LYS A 65 -2.06 -8.54 -13.60
N HIS A 66 -3.07 -7.81 -14.03
CA HIS A 66 -3.37 -6.49 -13.48
C HIS A 66 -3.92 -6.57 -12.05
N ALA A 67 -4.77 -7.55 -11.73
CA ALA A 67 -5.28 -7.79 -10.38
C ALA A 67 -4.14 -8.05 -9.39
N GLY A 68 -3.19 -8.92 -9.75
CA GLY A 68 -2.01 -9.20 -8.94
C GLY A 68 -1.14 -7.96 -8.68
N ARG A 69 -0.99 -7.08 -9.68
CA ARG A 69 -0.24 -5.82 -9.50
C ARG A 69 -0.93 -4.86 -8.56
N VAL A 70 -2.26 -4.72 -8.65
CA VAL A 70 -3.03 -3.89 -7.72
C VAL A 70 -2.91 -4.44 -6.30
N ALA A 71 -3.02 -5.75 -6.11
CA ALA A 71 -2.85 -6.39 -4.81
C ALA A 71 -1.45 -6.17 -4.19
N ASN A 72 -0.39 -6.21 -5.03
CA ASN A 72 0.99 -6.00 -4.56
C ASN A 72 1.32 -4.55 -4.21
N LEU A 73 0.48 -3.60 -4.60
CA LEU A 73 0.68 -2.17 -4.35
C LEU A 73 -0.22 -1.64 -3.24
N SER A 74 -1.31 -2.34 -2.93
CA SER A 74 -2.36 -1.84 -2.02
C SER A 74 -1.91 -1.71 -0.56
N ASP A 75 -1.01 -2.56 -0.08
CA ASP A 75 -0.48 -2.51 1.28
C ASP A 75 0.51 -1.35 1.53
N GLN A 76 1.04 -0.75 0.46
CA GLN A 76 1.99 0.36 0.52
C GLN A 76 1.31 1.74 0.68
N ILE A 77 -0.02 1.81 0.58
CA ILE A 77 -0.75 3.09 0.56
C ILE A 77 -0.45 3.93 1.81
N LEU A 78 -0.47 3.31 2.98
CA LEU A 78 -0.29 4.03 4.25
C LEU A 78 1.10 4.67 4.40
N GLU A 79 2.12 4.14 3.73
CA GLU A 79 3.48 4.67 3.76
C GLU A 79 3.58 6.10 3.21
N GLY A 80 2.71 6.45 2.26
CA GLY A 80 2.66 7.77 1.64
C GLY A 80 1.97 8.88 2.48
N PHE A 81 1.58 8.58 3.74
CA PHE A 81 0.83 9.52 4.58
C PHE A 81 1.48 9.75 5.95
N PRO A 82 2.79 9.99 6.04
CA PRO A 82 3.42 10.32 7.30
C PRO A 82 2.85 11.62 7.87
N LYS A 83 2.96 11.79 9.20
CA LYS A 83 2.52 13.00 9.89
C LYS A 83 3.25 14.23 9.33
N GLY A 84 2.51 15.30 9.02
CA GLY A 84 3.05 16.53 8.47
C GLY A 84 3.04 16.60 6.93
N SER A 85 2.63 15.54 6.23
CA SER A 85 2.52 15.54 4.76
C SER A 85 1.12 15.97 4.26
N ASP A 86 0.38 16.70 5.08
CA ASP A 86 -0.95 17.25 4.77
C ASP A 86 -0.88 18.55 3.93
N LYS A 87 0.30 19.16 3.83
CA LYS A 87 0.52 20.46 3.17
C LYS A 87 1.35 20.28 1.90
N GLY A 88 1.09 21.12 0.90
CA GLY A 88 1.79 21.11 -0.38
C GLY A 88 0.88 20.84 -1.57
N LYS A 89 1.44 20.42 -2.69
CA LYS A 89 0.69 20.08 -3.93
C LYS A 89 0.06 18.69 -3.80
N THR A 90 -1.02 18.60 -3.07
CA THR A 90 -1.70 17.34 -2.78
C THR A 90 -3.21 17.46 -2.82
N ASP A 91 -3.87 16.42 -3.38
CA ASP A 91 -5.33 16.24 -3.32
C ASP A 91 -5.76 15.53 -2.02
N ALA A 92 -4.85 15.10 -1.18
CA ALA A 92 -5.18 14.53 0.11
C ALA A 92 -5.77 15.61 1.03
N LYS A 93 -6.94 15.31 1.63
CA LYS A 93 -7.57 16.20 2.60
C LYS A 93 -6.90 16.07 3.96
N ALA A 94 -6.84 17.18 4.73
CA ALA A 94 -6.26 17.18 6.09
C ALA A 94 -7.01 16.25 7.07
N GLU A 95 -8.27 15.96 6.77
CA GLU A 95 -9.13 15.05 7.51
C GLU A 95 -8.56 13.62 7.62
N ILE A 96 -7.64 13.23 6.75
CA ILE A 96 -6.90 11.96 6.85
C ILE A 96 -6.21 11.84 8.20
N TRP A 97 -5.44 12.86 8.56
CA TRP A 97 -4.65 12.86 9.80
C TRP A 97 -5.50 13.11 11.06
N ALA A 98 -6.65 13.78 10.90
CA ALA A 98 -7.61 13.95 11.97
C ALA A 98 -8.45 12.69 12.23
N ASN A 99 -8.63 11.82 11.22
CA ASN A 99 -9.43 10.59 11.29
C ASN A 99 -8.59 9.37 10.88
N TRP A 100 -7.37 9.28 11.41
CA TRP A 100 -6.37 8.30 10.98
C TRP A 100 -6.85 6.84 11.05
N ASP A 101 -7.56 6.47 12.11
CA ASP A 101 -8.06 5.10 12.28
C ASP A 101 -9.06 4.70 11.19
N ASP A 102 -9.97 5.61 10.82
CA ASP A 102 -10.92 5.37 9.72
C ASP A 102 -10.19 5.32 8.36
N PHE A 103 -9.23 6.23 8.13
CA PHE A 103 -8.41 6.18 6.92
C PHE A 103 -7.63 4.87 6.80
N GLN A 104 -6.97 4.46 7.88
CA GLN A 104 -6.24 3.19 7.94
C GLN A 104 -7.17 1.98 7.72
N SER A 105 -8.37 2.01 8.29
CA SER A 105 -9.37 0.95 8.09
C SER A 105 -9.77 0.83 6.61
N LYS A 106 -9.98 1.96 5.92
CA LYS A 106 -10.32 1.98 4.48
C LYS A 106 -9.17 1.50 3.61
N ALA A 107 -7.93 1.86 3.93
CA ALA A 107 -6.76 1.36 3.22
C ALA A 107 -6.59 -0.16 3.39
N LYS A 108 -6.82 -0.67 4.60
CA LYS A 108 -6.80 -2.12 4.88
C LYS A 108 -7.94 -2.88 4.20
N ASP A 109 -9.13 -2.28 4.09
CA ASP A 109 -10.23 -2.89 3.33
C ASP A 109 -9.87 -3.00 1.85
N LEU A 110 -9.33 -1.94 1.25
CA LEU A 110 -8.85 -1.99 -0.13
C LEU A 110 -7.79 -3.09 -0.33
N ASP A 111 -6.80 -3.17 0.55
CA ASP A 111 -5.76 -4.22 0.50
C ASP A 111 -6.37 -5.62 0.57
N THR A 112 -7.32 -5.82 1.48
CA THR A 112 -8.05 -7.09 1.62
C THR A 112 -8.82 -7.44 0.35
N GLN A 113 -9.58 -6.49 -0.21
CA GLN A 113 -10.38 -6.74 -1.41
C GLN A 113 -9.49 -6.98 -2.64
N ALA A 114 -8.36 -6.29 -2.75
CA ALA A 114 -7.41 -6.45 -3.85
C ALA A 114 -6.70 -7.81 -3.79
N LYS A 115 -6.29 -8.28 -2.61
CA LYS A 115 -5.71 -9.61 -2.41
C LYS A 115 -6.73 -10.71 -2.71
N LEU A 116 -7.98 -10.55 -2.27
CA LEU A 116 -9.07 -11.46 -2.63
C LEU A 116 -9.31 -11.49 -4.15
N LEU A 117 -9.20 -10.36 -4.85
CA LEU A 117 -9.30 -10.34 -6.31
C LEU A 117 -8.17 -11.16 -6.95
N ALA A 118 -6.92 -10.95 -6.48
CA ALA A 118 -5.76 -11.72 -6.98
C ALA A 118 -5.88 -13.23 -6.70
N ASP A 119 -6.64 -13.64 -5.69
CA ASP A 119 -6.92 -15.06 -5.42
C ASP A 119 -8.07 -15.60 -6.26
N VAL A 120 -9.16 -14.85 -6.39
CA VAL A 120 -10.36 -15.28 -7.15
C VAL A 120 -10.04 -15.55 -8.61
N VAL A 121 -9.21 -14.68 -9.25
CA VAL A 121 -8.84 -14.80 -10.67
C VAL A 121 -8.11 -16.10 -11.02
N LYS A 122 -7.55 -16.81 -10.04
CA LYS A 122 -6.86 -18.09 -10.25
C LYS A 122 -7.83 -19.21 -10.68
N ALA A 123 -9.11 -19.04 -10.41
CA ALA A 123 -10.16 -20.01 -10.79
C ALA A 123 -10.64 -19.84 -12.24
N ASN A 124 -10.23 -18.78 -12.95
CA ASN A 124 -10.68 -18.43 -14.30
C ASN A 124 -12.22 -18.38 -14.43
N ASP A 125 -12.91 -17.82 -13.44
CA ASP A 125 -14.36 -17.62 -13.41
C ASP A 125 -14.66 -16.13 -13.61
N GLU A 126 -14.94 -15.73 -14.85
CA GLU A 126 -15.16 -14.33 -15.22
C GLU A 126 -16.27 -13.66 -14.38
N ALA A 127 -17.31 -14.40 -14.02
CA ALA A 127 -18.42 -13.83 -13.24
C ALA A 127 -17.96 -13.46 -11.81
N LYS A 128 -17.20 -14.35 -11.17
CA LYS A 128 -16.61 -14.09 -9.85
C LYS A 128 -15.55 -13.01 -9.89
N ASP A 129 -14.74 -12.98 -10.93
CA ASP A 129 -13.72 -11.95 -11.15
C ASP A 129 -14.36 -10.56 -11.22
N LYS A 130 -15.43 -10.43 -12.02
CA LYS A 130 -16.20 -9.18 -12.15
C LYS A 130 -16.91 -8.79 -10.85
N GLU A 131 -17.42 -9.77 -10.08
CA GLU A 131 -18.04 -9.50 -8.79
C GLU A 131 -17.01 -8.95 -7.78
N GLN A 132 -15.86 -9.61 -7.65
CA GLN A 132 -14.82 -9.18 -6.72
C GLN A 132 -14.19 -7.86 -7.14
N PHE A 133 -14.01 -7.61 -8.45
CA PHE A 133 -13.57 -6.31 -8.96
C PHE A 133 -14.48 -5.17 -8.47
N LYS A 134 -15.80 -5.36 -8.44
CA LYS A 134 -16.74 -4.34 -7.96
C LYS A 134 -16.52 -4.00 -6.48
N LYS A 135 -16.09 -4.97 -5.66
CA LYS A 135 -15.75 -4.73 -4.25
C LYS A 135 -14.47 -3.90 -4.11
N VAL A 136 -13.44 -4.18 -4.93
CA VAL A 136 -12.24 -3.35 -4.99
C VAL A 136 -12.59 -1.92 -5.42
N ALA A 137 -13.41 -1.76 -6.45
CA ALA A 137 -13.85 -0.44 -6.93
C ALA A 137 -14.62 0.34 -5.84
N ALA A 138 -15.47 -0.36 -5.07
CA ALA A 138 -16.22 0.24 -3.97
C ALA A 138 -15.29 0.71 -2.84
N ALA A 139 -14.27 -0.07 -2.49
CA ALA A 139 -13.27 0.32 -1.49
C ALA A 139 -12.47 1.56 -1.93
N CYS A 140 -12.03 1.63 -3.20
CA CYS A 140 -11.39 2.81 -3.77
C CYS A 140 -12.31 4.06 -3.65
N LYS A 141 -13.57 3.90 -4.04
CA LYS A 141 -14.55 4.99 -4.02
C LYS A 141 -14.80 5.49 -2.59
N ALA A 142 -15.03 4.60 -1.64
CA ALA A 142 -15.32 4.94 -0.25
C ALA A 142 -14.20 5.75 0.43
N CYS A 143 -12.93 5.48 0.05
CA CYS A 143 -11.79 6.26 0.53
C CYS A 143 -11.73 7.63 -0.17
N HIS A 144 -11.84 7.68 -1.50
CA HIS A 144 -11.71 8.89 -2.30
C HIS A 144 -12.80 9.92 -2.00
N GLU A 145 -14.05 9.52 -1.86
CA GLU A 145 -15.16 10.41 -1.53
C GLU A 145 -14.91 11.18 -0.21
N LYS A 146 -14.30 10.52 0.76
CA LYS A 146 -14.06 11.12 2.07
C LYS A 146 -12.77 11.92 2.14
N TYR A 147 -11.68 11.40 1.54
CA TYR A 147 -10.32 11.82 1.81
C TYR A 147 -9.57 12.46 0.63
N LYS A 148 -10.15 12.48 -0.57
CA LYS A 148 -9.58 13.11 -1.75
C LYS A 148 -10.34 14.37 -2.10
N LYS A 149 -9.62 15.47 -2.44
CA LYS A 149 -10.21 16.68 -3.03
C LYS A 149 -10.74 16.39 -4.44
N ASP A 150 -11.77 17.11 -4.85
CA ASP A 150 -12.33 17.07 -6.21
C ASP A 150 -11.39 17.71 -7.23
#